data_49b1ffe793426e43ca08a60a8f9f8efa
#
_entry.id   49b1ffe793426e43ca08a60a8f9f8efa
#
_cell.length_a   1.000
_cell.length_b   1.000
_cell.length_c   1.000
_cell.angle_alpha   90.00
_cell.angle_beta   90.00
_cell.angle_gamma   90.00
#
_symmetry.space_group_name_H-M   'P 1'
#
loop_
_entity.id
_entity.type
_entity.pdbx_description
1 polymer ?
#
loop_
_entity_poly.entity_id
_entity_poly.type
_entity_poly.pdbx_seq_one_letter_code
_entity_poly.pdbx_strand_id
1 'polypeptide(L)'
;MSYFAVIREAGPAWEDGKGALGQPAVDEHAAYMDVLAGEGLVVFAGPLAGSEDGRIRVLLIADAGSETTIRARLAEDPWQRASRIMTTSIEPWNLFVGAQRLAGVHEIRAVP
;
A
#
# COMPACT_ATOMS: atom_id res chain seq x y z
N MET A 1 -4.19 -10.18 -14.96
CA MET A 1 -3.58 -9.37 -13.90
C MET A 1 -3.67 -7.91 -14.27
N SER A 2 -4.20 -7.11 -13.37
CA SER A 2 -4.33 -5.67 -13.60
C SER A 2 -3.59 -4.92 -12.51
N TYR A 3 -2.61 -4.12 -12.91
CA TYR A 3 -1.80 -3.38 -11.94
C TYR A 3 -2.30 -1.95 -11.81
N PHE A 4 -2.14 -1.42 -10.60
CA PHE A 4 -2.54 -0.06 -10.26
C PHE A 4 -1.41 0.59 -9.45
N ALA A 5 -1.15 1.85 -9.76
CA ALA A 5 -0.26 2.67 -8.95
C ALA A 5 -1.12 3.42 -7.93
N VAL A 6 -0.83 3.21 -6.66
CA VAL A 6 -1.62 3.75 -5.56
C VAL A 6 -0.73 4.66 -4.73
N ILE A 7 -1.21 5.86 -4.45
CA ILE A 7 -0.54 6.79 -3.53
C ILE A 7 -1.37 6.85 -2.25
N ARG A 8 -0.69 6.69 -1.13
CA ARG A 8 -1.27 6.89 0.19
C ARG A 8 -0.47 7.96 0.90
N GLU A 9 -1.16 8.81 1.64
CA GLU A 9 -0.53 9.93 2.33
C GLU A 9 -1.06 10.04 3.75
N ALA A 10 -0.29 10.70 4.61
CA ALA A 10 -0.70 10.94 5.99
C ALA A 10 -2.05 11.65 6.01
N GLY A 11 -2.96 11.13 6.83
CA GLY A 11 -4.27 11.71 7.05
C GLY A 11 -4.29 12.66 8.24
N PRO A 12 -5.49 13.17 8.59
CA PRO A 12 -5.63 14.15 9.69
C PRO A 12 -5.14 13.62 11.04
N ALA A 13 -5.21 12.31 11.27
CA ALA A 13 -4.82 11.73 12.55
C ALA A 13 -3.35 11.34 12.63
N TRP A 14 -2.57 11.60 11.57
CA TRP A 14 -1.13 11.36 11.62
C TRP A 14 -0.51 12.25 12.70
N GLU A 15 0.30 11.65 13.57
CA GLU A 15 0.94 12.41 14.65
C GLU A 15 2.25 13.00 14.17
N ASP A 16 2.27 14.32 14.01
CA ASP A 16 3.43 15.05 13.54
C ASP A 16 4.60 14.91 14.52
N GLY A 17 5.80 14.92 13.99
CA GLY A 17 7.01 14.77 14.80
C GLY A 17 7.34 13.32 15.13
N LYS A 18 6.48 12.38 14.78
CA LYS A 18 6.73 10.96 14.94
C LYS A 18 6.82 10.30 13.56
N GLY A 19 7.81 9.43 13.37
CA GLY A 19 7.89 8.65 12.17
C GLY A 19 6.82 7.56 12.13
N ALA A 20 6.80 6.80 11.04
CA ALA A 20 5.82 5.72 10.87
C ALA A 20 5.85 4.73 12.04
N LEU A 21 7.04 4.36 12.49
CA LEU A 21 7.19 3.38 13.57
C LEU A 21 6.71 3.90 14.92
N GLY A 22 6.58 5.22 15.07
CA GLY A 22 6.09 5.84 16.29
C GLY A 22 4.59 6.12 16.31
N GLN A 23 3.88 5.82 15.20
CA GLN A 23 2.45 6.07 15.15
C GLN A 23 1.68 5.03 15.95
N PRO A 24 0.54 5.41 16.57
CA PRO A 24 -0.34 4.43 17.21
C PRO A 24 -0.78 3.34 16.22
N ALA A 25 -0.96 2.12 16.73
CA ALA A 25 -1.44 0.97 15.97
C ALA A 25 -0.54 0.58 14.79
N VAL A 26 0.77 0.89 14.87
CA VAL A 26 1.69 0.54 13.79
C VAL A 26 1.77 -0.98 13.60
N ASP A 27 1.72 -1.77 14.66
CA ASP A 27 1.82 -3.23 14.55
C ASP A 27 0.58 -3.80 13.86
N GLU A 28 -0.60 -3.30 14.19
CA GLU A 28 -1.84 -3.73 13.56
C GLU A 28 -1.89 -3.35 12.09
N HIS A 29 -1.42 -2.13 11.76
CA HIS A 29 -1.30 -1.69 10.38
C HIS A 29 -0.34 -2.59 9.59
N ALA A 30 0.84 -2.86 10.13
CA ALA A 30 1.84 -3.70 9.48
C ALA A 30 1.30 -5.12 9.25
N ALA A 31 0.62 -5.70 10.24
CA ALA A 31 0.03 -7.02 10.12
C ALA A 31 -1.01 -7.06 9.01
N TYR A 32 -1.85 -6.02 8.90
CA TYR A 32 -2.85 -5.96 7.85
C TYR A 32 -2.21 -5.85 6.47
N MET A 33 -1.17 -5.02 6.33
CA MET A 33 -0.46 -4.91 5.05
C MET A 33 0.20 -6.22 4.66
N ASP A 34 0.71 -6.98 5.61
CA ASP A 34 1.25 -8.31 5.34
C ASP A 34 0.17 -9.28 4.83
N VAL A 35 -1.05 -9.18 5.37
CA VAL A 35 -2.17 -9.97 4.86
C VAL A 35 -2.45 -9.63 3.40
N LEU A 36 -2.51 -8.36 3.05
CA LEU A 36 -2.76 -7.94 1.67
C LEU A 36 -1.64 -8.39 0.74
N ALA A 37 -0.41 -8.34 1.19
CA ALA A 37 0.74 -8.83 0.42
C ALA A 37 0.64 -10.35 0.23
N GLY A 38 0.28 -11.08 1.27
CA GLY A 38 0.11 -12.53 1.21
C GLY A 38 -1.02 -12.95 0.25
N GLU A 39 -2.05 -12.14 0.12
CA GLU A 39 -3.14 -12.38 -0.83
C GLU A 39 -2.75 -12.04 -2.27
N GLY A 40 -1.64 -11.34 -2.46
CA GLY A 40 -1.21 -10.90 -3.79
C GLY A 40 -1.79 -9.56 -4.21
N LEU A 41 -2.62 -8.93 -3.39
CA LEU A 41 -3.19 -7.62 -3.73
C LEU A 41 -2.11 -6.53 -3.70
N VAL A 42 -1.25 -6.55 -2.70
CA VAL A 42 -0.11 -5.64 -2.65
C VAL A 42 1.11 -6.37 -3.19
N VAL A 43 1.64 -5.86 -4.30
CA VAL A 43 2.84 -6.42 -4.93
C VAL A 43 4.09 -5.82 -4.30
N PHE A 44 4.15 -4.50 -4.27
CA PHE A 44 5.22 -3.73 -3.63
C PHE A 44 4.59 -2.54 -2.91
N ALA A 45 5.21 -2.11 -1.83
CA ALA A 45 4.83 -0.87 -1.15
C ALA A 45 6.02 -0.35 -0.36
N GLY A 46 6.15 0.97 -0.30
CA GLY A 46 7.18 1.59 0.50
C GLY A 46 7.05 3.11 0.51
N PRO A 47 7.66 3.75 1.50
CA PRO A 47 7.62 5.21 1.59
C PRO A 47 8.45 5.85 0.50
N LEU A 48 7.94 6.94 -0.05
CA LEU A 48 8.69 7.75 -0.99
C LEU A 48 9.69 8.63 -0.22
N ALA A 49 10.76 9.04 -0.91
CA ALA A 49 11.78 9.89 -0.31
C ALA A 49 11.17 11.18 0.24
N GLY A 50 11.66 11.63 1.37
CA GLY A 50 11.14 12.82 2.04
C GLY A 50 10.08 12.53 3.09
N SER A 51 9.57 11.29 3.12
CA SER A 51 8.55 10.92 4.12
C SER A 51 9.09 11.00 5.55
N GLU A 52 10.36 10.79 5.74
CA GLU A 52 11.01 10.82 7.05
C GLU A 52 11.03 12.23 7.66
N ASP A 53 10.88 13.26 6.85
CA ASP A 53 10.94 14.65 7.31
C ASP A 53 9.59 15.16 7.82
N GLY A 54 8.58 14.30 7.86
CA GLY A 54 7.28 14.75 8.31
C GLY A 54 6.19 13.74 8.00
N ARG A 55 5.35 14.09 7.05
CA ARG A 55 4.17 13.28 6.75
C ARG A 55 4.49 12.23 5.68
N ILE A 56 4.11 11.00 5.96
CA ILE A 56 4.42 9.88 5.07
C ILE A 56 3.69 10.00 3.73
N ARG A 57 4.38 9.60 2.66
CA ARG A 57 3.80 9.33 1.36
C ARG A 57 4.30 7.96 0.92
N VAL A 58 3.38 7.12 0.48
CA VAL A 58 3.69 5.73 0.10
C VAL A 58 3.26 5.49 -1.34
N LEU A 59 4.14 4.85 -2.11
CA LEU A 59 3.75 4.26 -3.40
C LEU A 59 3.50 2.77 -3.17
N LEU A 60 2.35 2.32 -3.62
CA LEU A 60 1.95 0.92 -3.51
C LEU A 60 1.54 0.44 -4.91
N ILE A 61 2.05 -0.71 -5.32
CA ILE A 61 1.64 -1.34 -6.56
C ILE A 61 0.67 -2.45 -6.20
N ALA A 62 -0.54 -2.35 -6.71
CA ALA A 62 -1.59 -3.32 -6.44
C ALA A 62 -1.89 -4.15 -7.68
N ASP A 63 -2.27 -5.41 -7.46
CA ASP A 63 -2.81 -6.30 -8.50
C ASP A 63 -4.21 -6.66 -8.07
N ALA A 64 -5.20 -6.18 -8.82
CA ALA A 64 -6.61 -6.40 -8.48
C ALA A 64 -7.47 -6.30 -9.73
N GLY A 65 -8.69 -6.80 -9.65
CA GLY A 65 -9.63 -6.73 -10.75
C GLY A 65 -10.20 -5.34 -10.99
N SER A 66 -10.19 -4.48 -9.97
CA SER A 66 -10.79 -3.14 -10.09
C SER A 66 -10.26 -2.21 -9.00
N GLU A 67 -10.40 -0.93 -9.26
CA GLU A 67 -10.12 0.12 -8.26
C GLU A 67 -11.01 -0.05 -7.03
N THR A 68 -12.27 -0.43 -7.23
CA THR A 68 -13.22 -0.62 -6.13
C THR A 68 -12.72 -1.65 -5.13
N THR A 69 -12.16 -2.75 -5.62
CA THR A 69 -11.58 -3.77 -4.74
C THR A 69 -10.44 -3.21 -3.91
N ILE A 70 -9.56 -2.44 -4.56
CA ILE A 70 -8.42 -1.84 -3.86
C ILE A 70 -8.89 -0.89 -2.76
N ARG A 71 -9.84 0.00 -3.08
CA ARG A 71 -10.38 0.94 -2.09
C ARG A 71 -11.01 0.22 -0.91
N ALA A 72 -11.79 -0.81 -1.17
CA ALA A 72 -12.47 -1.55 -0.11
C ALA A 72 -11.46 -2.23 0.81
N ARG A 73 -10.43 -2.85 0.25
CA ARG A 73 -9.45 -3.56 1.06
C ARG A 73 -8.56 -2.61 1.84
N LEU A 74 -8.12 -1.50 1.24
CA LEU A 74 -7.30 -0.51 1.96
C LEU A 74 -8.11 0.19 3.06
N ALA A 75 -9.42 0.35 2.88
CA ALA A 75 -10.27 0.95 3.89
C ALA A 75 -10.34 0.14 5.19
N GLU A 76 -10.01 -1.14 5.15
CA GLU A 76 -9.98 -1.99 6.34
C GLU A 76 -8.68 -1.87 7.15
N ASP A 77 -7.67 -1.19 6.61
CA ASP A 77 -6.43 -0.93 7.32
C ASP A 77 -6.72 -0.13 8.60
N PRO A 78 -6.26 -0.58 9.78
CA PRO A 78 -6.46 0.16 11.03
C PRO A 78 -6.04 1.62 10.95
N TRP A 79 -4.96 1.92 10.23
CA TRP A 79 -4.52 3.30 10.06
C TRP A 79 -5.50 4.10 9.21
N GLN A 80 -6.06 3.51 8.16
CA GLN A 80 -7.02 4.23 7.33
C GLN A 80 -8.35 4.41 8.04
N ARG A 81 -8.78 3.43 8.82
CA ARG A 81 -9.98 3.57 9.66
C ARG A 81 -9.85 4.71 10.65
N ALA A 82 -8.65 4.93 11.17
CA ALA A 82 -8.37 5.99 12.13
C ALA A 82 -8.05 7.32 11.45
N SER A 83 -8.12 7.40 10.12
CA SER A 83 -7.73 8.58 9.34
C SER A 83 -6.27 8.98 9.54
N ARG A 84 -5.44 8.01 9.88
CA ARG A 84 -4.01 8.23 10.07
C ARG A 84 -3.27 8.17 8.74
N ILE A 85 -3.73 7.32 7.81
CA ILE A 85 -3.26 7.30 6.43
C ILE A 85 -4.48 7.29 5.50
N MET A 86 -4.36 7.91 4.34
CA MET A 86 -5.45 8.03 3.39
C MET A 86 -4.98 7.63 2.00
N THR A 87 -5.84 6.96 1.24
CA THR A 87 -5.57 6.67 -0.17
C THR A 87 -5.96 7.89 -0.99
N THR A 88 -4.98 8.52 -1.62
CA THR A 88 -5.20 9.77 -2.34
C THR A 88 -5.27 9.61 -3.85
N SER A 89 -4.75 8.49 -4.38
CA SER A 89 -4.75 8.25 -5.82
C SER A 89 -4.70 6.75 -6.09
N ILE A 90 -5.49 6.30 -7.05
CA ILE A 90 -5.44 4.95 -7.60
C ILE A 90 -5.53 5.07 -9.10
N GLU A 91 -4.50 4.65 -9.82
CA GLU A 91 -4.44 4.77 -11.27
C GLU A 91 -4.09 3.44 -11.91
N PRO A 92 -4.82 3.00 -12.93
CA PRO A 92 -4.42 1.83 -13.71
C PRO A 92 -3.02 2.06 -14.27
N TRP A 93 -2.20 1.02 -14.24
CA TRP A 93 -0.82 1.12 -14.69
C TRP A 93 -0.51 0.02 -15.69
N ASN A 94 -0.38 0.41 -16.96
CA ASN A 94 0.00 -0.50 -18.02
C ASN A 94 1.53 -0.60 -18.07
N LEU A 95 2.04 -1.76 -17.68
CA LEU A 95 3.49 -1.98 -17.63
C LEU A 95 3.98 -2.45 -18.99
N PHE A 96 4.83 -1.67 -19.63
CA PHE A 96 5.42 -2.03 -20.93
C PHE A 96 6.81 -2.64 -20.78
N VAL A 97 7.59 -2.17 -19.82
CA VAL A 97 8.98 -2.59 -19.64
C VAL A 97 9.08 -3.32 -18.30
N GLY A 98 9.54 -4.55 -18.34
CA GLY A 98 9.78 -5.31 -17.11
C GLY A 98 8.55 -5.95 -16.48
N ALA A 99 7.40 -5.97 -17.17
CA ALA A 99 6.16 -6.51 -16.62
C ALA A 99 6.31 -7.96 -16.14
N GLN A 100 7.11 -8.76 -16.84
CA GLN A 100 7.32 -10.15 -16.48
C GLN A 100 7.99 -10.33 -15.11
N ARG A 101 8.67 -9.31 -14.62
CA ARG A 101 9.28 -9.38 -13.29
C ARG A 101 8.23 -9.42 -12.20
N LEU A 102 7.12 -8.71 -12.40
CA LEU A 102 6.00 -8.77 -11.46
C LEU A 102 5.29 -10.10 -11.51
N ALA A 103 5.11 -10.65 -12.71
CA ALA A 103 4.54 -11.98 -12.86
C ALA A 103 5.41 -13.01 -12.13
N GLY A 104 6.74 -12.91 -12.24
CA GLY A 104 7.66 -13.80 -11.54
C GLY A 104 7.55 -13.68 -10.02
N VAL A 105 7.35 -12.49 -9.50
CA VAL A 105 7.13 -12.28 -8.06
C VAL A 105 5.87 -12.99 -7.61
N HIS A 106 4.79 -12.88 -8.36
CA HIS A 106 3.55 -13.57 -8.03
C HIS A 106 3.71 -15.08 -8.09
N GLU A 107 4.41 -15.60 -9.09
CA GLU A 107 4.67 -17.03 -9.20
C GLU A 107 5.44 -17.56 -8.00
N ILE A 108 6.45 -16.83 -7.56
CA ILE A 108 7.25 -17.22 -6.38
C ILE A 108 6.34 -17.29 -5.16
N ARG A 109 5.43 -16.35 -4.98
CA ARG A 109 4.51 -16.34 -3.85
C ARG A 109 3.49 -17.46 -3.91
N ALA A 110 3.08 -17.85 -5.12
CA ALA A 110 2.07 -18.87 -5.31
C ALA A 110 2.62 -20.28 -5.09
N VAL A 111 3.94 -20.46 -5.16
CA VAL A 111 4.58 -21.77 -4.96
C VAL A 111 4.83 -21.97 -3.47
N PRO A 112 4.27 -23.03 -2.86
CA PRO A 112 4.46 -23.31 -1.43
C PRO A 112 5.90 -23.59 -1.07
#